data_13714fda324344be978637d85e4a8c4f
#
_entry.id   13714fda324344be978637d85e4a8c4f
#
_cell.length_a   1.000
_cell.length_b   1.000
_cell.length_c   1.000
_cell.angle_alpha   90.00
_cell.angle_beta   90.00
_cell.angle_gamma   90.00
#
_symmetry.space_group_name_H-M   'P 1'
#
loop_
_entity.id
_entity.type
_entity.pdbx_description
1 polymer ?
#
loop_
_entity_poly.entity_id
_entity_poly.type
_entity_poly.pdbx_seq_one_letter_code
_entity_poly.pdbx_strand_id
1 'polypeptide(L)'
;MKAKDVETRERILAAGGALMWKHGISRITVGEICRKAGVSKMTFNKHFENKVAVAKAVLQRSVDELWNKVVEIMDRPIPFHDKVGLYIQLRLEQTEAWSQEIARELLEDSIPGMAEFVNGLRQSILDKTIAMFRHFQETGDIRRDIKPEFLLSMLNRLTETAKDRDLMALYPSFQTFVKEIMEFLFYGMLPGARA
;
A
#
# COMPACT_ATOMS: atom_id res chain seq x y z
N MET A 1 6.70 7.33 -27.12
CA MET A 1 6.64 5.84 -27.08
C MET A 1 5.51 5.41 -28.02
N LYS A 2 5.73 4.41 -28.92
CA LYS A 2 4.68 3.97 -29.86
C LYS A 2 3.58 3.23 -29.08
N ALA A 3 2.31 3.36 -29.48
CA ALA A 3 1.16 2.72 -28.78
C ALA A 3 1.38 1.22 -28.49
N LYS A 4 1.97 0.48 -29.43
CA LYS A 4 2.33 -0.93 -29.28
C LYS A 4 3.38 -1.19 -28.18
N ASP A 5 4.28 -0.24 -27.90
CA ASP A 5 5.29 -0.37 -26.83
C ASP A 5 4.64 -0.19 -25.47
N VAL A 6 3.67 0.73 -25.34
CA VAL A 6 2.88 0.93 -24.11
C VAL A 6 2.10 -0.33 -23.81
N GLU A 7 1.36 -0.86 -24.78
CA GLU A 7 0.58 -2.09 -24.63
C GLU A 7 1.44 -3.30 -24.21
N THR A 8 2.61 -3.44 -24.82
CA THR A 8 3.54 -4.53 -24.48
C THR A 8 4.06 -4.39 -23.04
N ARG A 9 4.41 -3.17 -22.62
CA ARG A 9 4.85 -2.90 -21.25
C ARG A 9 3.75 -3.22 -20.24
N GLU A 10 2.50 -2.85 -20.54
CA GLU A 10 1.36 -3.15 -19.70
C GLU A 10 1.10 -4.66 -19.55
N ARG A 11 1.21 -5.42 -20.61
CA ARG A 11 1.09 -6.88 -20.57
C ARG A 11 2.16 -7.53 -19.69
N ILE A 12 3.39 -7.03 -19.74
CA ILE A 12 4.49 -7.52 -18.87
C ILE A 12 4.19 -7.16 -17.40
N LEU A 13 3.73 -5.94 -17.10
CA LEU A 13 3.39 -5.53 -15.74
C LEU A 13 2.21 -6.32 -15.18
N ALA A 14 1.15 -6.52 -15.97
CA ALA A 14 0.02 -7.32 -15.55
C ALA A 14 0.40 -8.79 -15.27
N ALA A 15 1.22 -9.38 -16.14
CA ALA A 15 1.70 -10.75 -15.98
C ALA A 15 2.62 -10.89 -14.76
N GLY A 16 3.57 -9.96 -14.60
CA GLY A 16 4.50 -9.92 -13.47
C GLY A 16 3.77 -9.70 -12.14
N GLY A 17 2.84 -8.76 -12.11
CA GLY A 17 2.01 -8.49 -10.93
C GLY A 17 1.20 -9.72 -10.50
N ALA A 18 0.48 -10.35 -11.42
CA ALA A 18 -0.31 -11.53 -11.13
C ALA A 18 0.53 -12.71 -10.60
N LEU A 19 1.77 -12.87 -11.06
CA LEU A 19 2.70 -13.89 -10.57
C LEU A 19 3.26 -13.50 -9.20
N MET A 20 3.69 -12.25 -9.06
CA MET A 20 4.28 -11.71 -7.83
C MET A 20 3.31 -11.78 -6.65
N TRP A 21 2.07 -11.31 -6.83
CA TRP A 21 1.06 -11.32 -5.77
C TRP A 21 0.72 -12.73 -5.30
N LYS A 22 0.80 -13.72 -6.20
CA LYS A 22 0.49 -15.11 -5.89
C LYS A 22 1.66 -15.89 -5.28
N HIS A 23 2.89 -15.66 -5.74
CA HIS A 23 4.03 -16.52 -5.45
C HIS A 23 5.22 -15.83 -4.77
N GLY A 24 5.16 -14.51 -4.58
CA GLY A 24 6.31 -13.69 -4.17
C GLY A 24 7.24 -13.35 -5.35
N ILE A 25 8.14 -12.40 -5.11
CA ILE A 25 9.11 -11.91 -6.12
C ILE A 25 10.26 -12.91 -6.31
N SER A 26 10.72 -13.52 -5.22
CA SER A 26 11.86 -14.44 -5.25
C SER A 26 11.60 -15.66 -6.12
N ARG A 27 10.41 -16.23 -6.04
CA ARG A 27 10.05 -17.48 -6.70
C ARG A 27 9.75 -17.35 -8.18
N ILE A 28 9.35 -16.18 -8.66
CA ILE A 28 9.04 -15.98 -10.08
C ILE A 28 10.30 -15.77 -10.92
N THR A 29 10.20 -16.12 -12.20
CA THR A 29 11.28 -15.97 -13.18
C THR A 29 10.85 -15.06 -14.34
N VAL A 30 11.84 -14.45 -15.02
CA VAL A 30 11.60 -13.68 -16.26
C VAL A 30 10.93 -14.56 -17.33
N GLY A 31 11.29 -15.84 -17.39
CA GLY A 31 10.69 -16.78 -18.35
C GLY A 31 9.19 -16.99 -18.13
N GLU A 32 8.75 -17.09 -16.87
CA GLU A 32 7.32 -17.20 -16.51
C GLU A 32 6.56 -15.92 -16.83
N ILE A 33 7.16 -14.76 -16.53
CA ILE A 33 6.57 -13.46 -16.89
C ILE A 33 6.40 -13.36 -18.40
N CYS A 34 7.44 -13.69 -19.18
CA CYS A 34 7.40 -13.67 -20.65
C CYS A 34 6.29 -14.60 -21.20
N ARG A 35 6.21 -15.83 -20.69
CA ARG A 35 5.21 -16.80 -21.10
C ARG A 35 3.79 -16.29 -20.83
N LYS A 36 3.55 -15.80 -19.62
CA LYS A 36 2.24 -15.26 -19.23
C LYS A 36 1.88 -13.98 -19.99
N ALA A 37 2.84 -13.12 -20.28
CA ALA A 37 2.66 -11.89 -21.05
C ALA A 37 2.55 -12.13 -22.57
N GLY A 38 2.90 -13.32 -23.07
CA GLY A 38 2.95 -13.61 -24.51
C GLY A 38 4.02 -12.79 -25.23
N VAL A 39 5.20 -12.62 -24.63
CA VAL A 39 6.33 -11.88 -25.22
C VAL A 39 7.62 -12.69 -25.23
N SER A 40 8.54 -12.38 -26.15
CA SER A 40 9.89 -12.96 -26.13
C SER A 40 10.75 -12.34 -25.02
N LYS A 41 11.79 -13.06 -24.57
CA LYS A 41 12.78 -12.53 -23.62
C LYS A 41 13.47 -11.26 -24.16
N MET A 42 13.72 -11.22 -25.48
CA MET A 42 14.27 -10.02 -26.13
C MET A 42 13.30 -8.83 -26.03
N THR A 43 12.01 -9.06 -26.19
CA THR A 43 10.98 -8.03 -26.03
C THR A 43 10.89 -7.58 -24.57
N PHE A 44 10.94 -8.50 -23.62
CA PHE A 44 10.98 -8.18 -22.18
C PHE A 44 12.16 -7.25 -21.87
N ASN A 45 13.38 -7.60 -22.30
CA ASN A 45 14.60 -6.83 -22.02
C ASN A 45 14.60 -5.41 -22.63
N LYS A 46 13.74 -5.12 -23.60
CA LYS A 46 13.53 -3.76 -24.12
C LYS A 46 12.75 -2.86 -23.13
N HIS A 47 11.97 -3.46 -22.24
CA HIS A 47 11.09 -2.74 -21.31
C HIS A 47 11.57 -2.80 -19.86
N PHE A 48 12.19 -3.91 -19.46
CA PHE A 48 12.63 -4.16 -18.08
C PHE A 48 13.98 -4.91 -18.09
N GLU A 49 14.88 -4.45 -17.25
CA GLU A 49 16.20 -5.04 -17.07
C GLU A 49 16.12 -6.46 -16.46
N ASN A 50 15.26 -6.60 -15.45
CA ASN A 50 15.11 -7.84 -14.70
C ASN A 50 13.72 -7.91 -14.01
N LYS A 51 13.45 -9.02 -13.31
CA LYS A 51 12.18 -9.21 -12.58
C LYS A 51 11.98 -8.21 -11.43
N VAL A 52 13.07 -7.73 -10.81
CA VAL A 52 13.00 -6.72 -9.73
C VAL A 52 12.52 -5.38 -10.28
N ALA A 53 12.95 -4.99 -11.47
CA ALA A 53 12.45 -3.79 -12.15
C ALA A 53 10.95 -3.87 -12.44
N VAL A 54 10.45 -5.07 -12.83
CA VAL A 54 9.00 -5.30 -12.98
C VAL A 54 8.31 -5.18 -11.62
N ALA A 55 8.85 -5.81 -10.57
CA ALA A 55 8.28 -5.76 -9.23
C ALA A 55 8.18 -4.32 -8.69
N LYS A 56 9.24 -3.52 -8.87
CA LYS A 56 9.22 -2.09 -8.51
C LYS A 56 8.11 -1.32 -9.24
N ALA A 57 7.96 -1.54 -10.54
CA ALA A 57 6.92 -0.87 -11.32
C ALA A 57 5.50 -1.32 -10.94
N VAL A 58 5.32 -2.60 -10.59
CA VAL A 58 4.05 -3.13 -10.08
C VAL A 58 3.72 -2.53 -8.72
N LEU A 59 4.67 -2.48 -7.79
CA LEU A 59 4.48 -1.90 -6.46
C LEU A 59 4.16 -0.41 -6.55
N GLN A 60 4.90 0.36 -7.37
CA GLN A 60 4.62 1.78 -7.60
C GLN A 60 3.18 1.99 -8.08
N ARG A 61 2.77 1.22 -9.09
CA ARG A 61 1.40 1.29 -9.62
C ARG A 61 0.36 1.00 -8.54
N SER A 62 0.54 -0.07 -7.77
CA SER A 62 -0.40 -0.43 -6.70
C SER A 62 -0.52 0.65 -5.64
N VAL A 63 0.60 1.30 -5.28
CA VAL A 63 0.61 2.45 -4.36
C VAL A 63 -0.13 3.64 -4.96
N ASP A 64 0.11 3.97 -6.23
CA ASP A 64 -0.54 5.09 -6.90
C ASP A 64 -2.05 4.86 -7.06
N GLU A 65 -2.47 3.66 -7.46
CA GLU A 65 -3.88 3.27 -7.56
C GLU A 65 -4.59 3.35 -6.20
N LEU A 66 -3.93 2.86 -5.14
CA LEU A 66 -4.46 2.97 -3.78
C LEU A 66 -4.59 4.43 -3.35
N TRP A 67 -3.56 5.24 -3.59
CA TRP A 67 -3.59 6.66 -3.24
C TRP A 67 -4.70 7.41 -3.97
N ASN A 68 -4.91 7.13 -5.25
CA ASN A 68 -6.01 7.72 -6.02
C ASN A 68 -7.38 7.38 -5.40
N LYS A 69 -7.60 6.13 -4.98
CA LYS A 69 -8.83 5.75 -4.25
C LYS A 69 -8.98 6.48 -2.92
N VAL A 70 -7.88 6.70 -2.20
CA VAL A 70 -7.90 7.50 -0.95
C VAL A 70 -8.34 8.93 -1.26
N VAL A 71 -7.77 9.57 -2.28
CA VAL A 71 -8.15 10.92 -2.70
C VAL A 71 -9.63 10.96 -3.10
N GLU A 72 -10.10 10.01 -3.92
CA GLU A 72 -11.52 9.93 -4.31
C GLU A 72 -12.46 9.83 -3.11
N ILE A 73 -12.11 9.08 -2.07
CA ILE A 73 -12.89 8.98 -0.82
C ILE A 73 -12.87 10.33 -0.10
N MET A 74 -11.71 10.95 0.04
CA MET A 74 -11.52 12.18 0.80
C MET A 74 -12.15 13.40 0.13
N ASP A 75 -12.32 13.40 -1.18
CA ASP A 75 -12.99 14.46 -1.95
C ASP A 75 -14.53 14.32 -1.99
N ARG A 76 -15.10 13.23 -1.48
CA ARG A 76 -16.57 13.05 -1.46
C ARG A 76 -17.25 14.12 -0.61
N PRO A 77 -18.41 14.65 -1.02
CA PRO A 77 -19.20 15.62 -0.25
C PRO A 77 -20.04 14.91 0.83
N ILE A 78 -19.39 14.19 1.73
CA ILE A 78 -19.99 13.45 2.86
C ILE A 78 -19.26 13.83 4.16
N PRO A 79 -19.86 13.64 5.34
CA PRO A 79 -19.21 13.88 6.61
C PRO A 79 -17.87 13.17 6.76
N PHE A 80 -16.93 13.79 7.46
CA PHE A 80 -15.55 13.24 7.57
C PHE A 80 -15.53 11.85 8.21
N HIS A 81 -16.38 11.57 9.21
CA HIS A 81 -16.46 10.24 9.82
C HIS A 81 -16.87 9.13 8.83
N ASP A 82 -17.73 9.45 7.83
CA ASP A 82 -18.11 8.51 6.79
C ASP A 82 -16.93 8.24 5.84
N LYS A 83 -16.13 9.30 5.53
CA LYS A 83 -14.88 9.14 4.77
C LYS A 83 -13.91 8.20 5.48
N VAL A 84 -13.78 8.35 6.81
CA VAL A 84 -12.95 7.47 7.63
C VAL A 84 -13.42 6.01 7.54
N GLY A 85 -14.73 5.75 7.63
CA GLY A 85 -15.29 4.41 7.48
C GLY A 85 -14.94 3.78 6.12
N LEU A 86 -15.10 4.54 5.03
CA LEU A 86 -14.74 4.09 3.67
C LEU A 86 -13.22 3.85 3.53
N TYR A 87 -12.39 4.70 4.14
CA TYR A 87 -10.94 4.51 4.15
C TYR A 87 -10.54 3.23 4.89
N ILE A 88 -11.13 2.96 6.06
CA ILE A 88 -10.90 1.72 6.81
C ILE A 88 -11.27 0.50 5.95
N GLN A 89 -12.45 0.52 5.32
CA GLN A 89 -12.88 -0.54 4.42
C GLN A 89 -11.88 -0.77 3.28
N LEU A 90 -11.45 0.31 2.60
CA LEU A 90 -10.44 0.24 1.55
C LEU A 90 -9.14 -0.41 2.03
N ARG A 91 -8.69 -0.09 3.26
CA ARG A 91 -7.47 -0.66 3.84
C ARG A 91 -7.62 -2.16 4.16
N LEU A 92 -8.78 -2.58 4.61
CA LEU A 92 -9.07 -4.00 4.87
C LEU A 92 -9.08 -4.82 3.58
N GLU A 93 -9.75 -4.34 2.54
CA GLU A 93 -9.77 -4.99 1.22
C GLU A 93 -8.35 -5.15 0.62
N GLN A 94 -7.48 -4.17 0.85
CA GLN A 94 -6.08 -4.23 0.40
C GLN A 94 -5.27 -5.31 1.10
N THR A 95 -5.48 -5.52 2.40
CA THR A 95 -4.74 -6.54 3.16
C THR A 95 -5.09 -7.97 2.75
N GLU A 96 -6.28 -8.20 2.20
CA GLU A 96 -6.70 -9.50 1.67
C GLU A 96 -6.01 -9.87 0.35
N ALA A 97 -5.63 -8.86 -0.45
CA ALA A 97 -5.03 -9.07 -1.77
C ALA A 97 -3.57 -9.52 -1.74
N TRP A 98 -2.88 -9.37 -0.61
CA TRP A 98 -1.46 -9.68 -0.49
C TRP A 98 -1.25 -11.12 -0.03
N SER A 99 -0.45 -11.89 -0.77
CA SER A 99 0.01 -13.18 -0.27
C SER A 99 0.94 -12.98 0.94
N GLN A 100 0.93 -13.95 1.87
CA GLN A 100 1.87 -13.95 2.99
C GLN A 100 3.33 -13.89 2.54
N GLU A 101 3.62 -14.46 1.39
CA GLU A 101 4.96 -14.49 0.79
C GLU A 101 5.46 -13.09 0.42
N ILE A 102 4.66 -12.30 -0.30
CA ILE A 102 5.05 -10.94 -0.71
C ILE A 102 5.17 -10.01 0.50
N ALA A 103 4.26 -10.13 1.47
CA ALA A 103 4.32 -9.36 2.70
C ALA A 103 5.63 -9.63 3.45
N ARG A 104 6.01 -10.92 3.59
CA ARG A 104 7.26 -11.33 4.21
C ARG A 104 8.48 -10.80 3.46
N GLU A 105 8.55 -10.98 2.13
CA GLU A 105 9.69 -10.53 1.31
C GLU A 105 9.93 -9.02 1.41
N LEU A 106 8.86 -8.22 1.49
CA LEU A 106 8.95 -6.76 1.62
C LEU A 106 9.29 -6.31 3.05
N LEU A 107 8.90 -7.09 4.08
CA LEU A 107 9.20 -6.80 5.48
C LEU A 107 10.63 -7.23 5.87
N GLU A 108 11.09 -8.37 5.37
CA GLU A 108 12.39 -8.95 5.72
C GLU A 108 13.55 -8.39 4.88
N ASP A 109 13.26 -7.49 3.92
CA ASP A 109 14.26 -6.92 3.01
C ASP A 109 15.11 -8.00 2.28
N SER A 110 14.46 -9.11 1.95
CA SER A 110 15.12 -10.31 1.42
C SER A 110 15.48 -10.21 -0.06
N ILE A 111 15.08 -9.12 -0.76
CA ILE A 111 15.29 -8.95 -2.20
C ILE A 111 16.31 -7.85 -2.47
N PRO A 112 17.49 -8.18 -3.03
CA PRO A 112 18.52 -7.20 -3.35
C PRO A 112 17.99 -6.04 -4.21
N GLY A 113 18.23 -4.81 -3.76
CA GLY A 113 17.82 -3.58 -4.45
C GLY A 113 16.35 -3.17 -4.28
N MET A 114 15.60 -3.83 -3.38
CA MET A 114 14.21 -3.44 -3.05
C MET A 114 14.09 -2.51 -1.86
N ALA A 115 14.96 -2.66 -0.84
CA ALA A 115 14.87 -1.88 0.41
C ALA A 115 14.76 -0.38 0.21
N GLU A 116 15.72 0.20 -0.50
CA GLU A 116 15.74 1.63 -0.77
C GLU A 116 14.48 2.09 -1.51
N PHE A 117 14.04 1.31 -2.51
CA PHE A 117 12.84 1.61 -3.26
C PHE A 117 11.58 1.56 -2.37
N VAL A 118 11.43 0.50 -1.56
CA VAL A 118 10.30 0.36 -0.62
C VAL A 118 10.29 1.48 0.43
N ASN A 119 11.47 1.83 0.95
CA ASN A 119 11.60 2.96 1.88
C ASN A 119 11.21 4.29 1.22
N GLY A 120 11.61 4.52 -0.04
CA GLY A 120 11.18 5.68 -0.81
C GLY A 120 9.66 5.73 -1.01
N LEU A 121 9.02 4.61 -1.32
CA LEU A 121 7.55 4.52 -1.41
C LEU A 121 6.89 4.84 -0.07
N ARG A 122 7.39 4.27 1.03
CA ARG A 122 6.89 4.56 2.38
C ARG A 122 6.98 6.05 2.71
N GLN A 123 8.13 6.68 2.45
CA GLN A 123 8.32 8.10 2.71
C GLN A 123 7.34 8.94 1.88
N SER A 124 7.17 8.65 0.60
CA SER A 124 6.22 9.33 -0.27
C SER A 124 4.77 9.23 0.26
N ILE A 125 4.35 8.05 0.72
CA ILE A 125 3.03 7.85 1.32
C ILE A 125 2.89 8.67 2.61
N LEU A 126 3.92 8.68 3.47
CA LEU A 126 3.94 9.45 4.71
C LEU A 126 3.77 10.94 4.45
N ASP A 127 4.55 11.50 3.51
CA ASP A 127 4.49 12.92 3.15
C ASP A 127 3.11 13.33 2.63
N LYS A 128 2.53 12.51 1.75
CA LYS A 128 1.16 12.70 1.24
C LYS A 128 0.12 12.63 2.36
N THR A 129 0.27 11.70 3.29
CA THR A 129 -0.65 11.53 4.42
C THR A 129 -0.55 12.70 5.41
N ILE A 130 0.66 13.20 5.68
CA ILE A 130 0.86 14.42 6.49
C ILE A 130 0.17 15.61 5.85
N ALA A 131 0.36 15.81 4.55
CA ALA A 131 -0.27 16.91 3.83
C ALA A 131 -1.81 16.84 3.90
N MET A 132 -2.37 15.63 3.73
CA MET A 132 -3.80 15.38 3.85
C MET A 132 -4.32 15.66 5.28
N PHE A 133 -3.63 15.23 6.32
CA PHE A 133 -4.03 15.53 7.71
C PHE A 133 -3.99 17.02 8.02
N ARG A 134 -2.98 17.75 7.54
CA ARG A 134 -2.91 19.21 7.69
C ARG A 134 -4.10 19.89 7.03
N HIS A 135 -4.46 19.46 5.81
CA HIS A 135 -5.65 19.97 5.13
C HIS A 135 -6.92 19.76 5.97
N PHE A 136 -7.15 18.57 6.52
CA PHE A 136 -8.32 18.32 7.39
C PHE A 136 -8.26 19.01 8.74
N GLN A 137 -7.09 19.39 9.23
CA GLN A 137 -6.97 20.26 10.39
C GLN A 137 -7.34 21.72 10.04
N GLU A 138 -7.02 22.19 8.84
CA GLU A 138 -7.39 23.52 8.35
C GLU A 138 -8.91 23.66 8.16
N THR A 139 -9.56 22.61 7.63
CA THR A 139 -11.03 22.57 7.45
C THR A 139 -11.79 22.33 8.76
N GLY A 140 -11.12 21.88 9.82
CA GLY A 140 -11.72 21.61 11.13
C GLY A 140 -12.26 20.19 11.30
N ASP A 141 -12.09 19.34 10.32
CA ASP A 141 -12.50 17.93 10.35
C ASP A 141 -11.64 17.08 11.31
N ILE A 142 -10.38 17.48 11.50
CA ILE A 142 -9.45 16.89 12.47
C ILE A 142 -9.03 17.95 13.50
N ARG A 143 -8.92 17.54 14.75
CA ARG A 143 -8.47 18.39 15.84
C ARG A 143 -7.05 18.90 15.60
N ARG A 144 -6.83 20.23 15.88
CA ARG A 144 -5.56 20.92 15.58
C ARG A 144 -4.46 20.74 16.62
N ASP A 145 -4.81 20.24 17.81
CA ASP A 145 -3.87 20.06 18.92
C ASP A 145 -3.02 18.79 18.82
N ILE A 146 -3.24 17.96 17.81
CA ILE A 146 -2.43 16.77 17.52
C ILE A 146 -1.53 17.06 16.31
N LYS A 147 -0.22 16.81 16.44
CA LYS A 147 0.71 16.92 15.32
C LYS A 147 0.50 15.75 14.36
N PRO A 148 0.37 15.99 13.03
CA PRO A 148 0.25 14.90 12.04
C PRO A 148 1.39 13.89 12.12
N GLU A 149 2.61 14.36 12.38
CA GLU A 149 3.80 13.52 12.54
C GLU A 149 3.69 12.55 13.74
N PHE A 150 3.04 12.99 14.82
CA PHE A 150 2.74 12.11 15.97
C PHE A 150 1.77 10.99 15.58
N LEU A 151 0.69 11.33 14.86
CA LEU A 151 -0.30 10.35 14.40
C LEU A 151 0.35 9.28 13.52
N LEU A 152 1.21 9.71 12.59
CA LEU A 152 1.95 8.78 11.73
C LEU A 152 2.94 7.91 12.50
N SER A 153 3.63 8.50 13.47
CA SER A 153 4.54 7.73 14.35
C SER A 153 3.76 6.67 15.13
N MET A 154 2.57 7.01 15.64
CA MET A 154 1.69 6.05 16.32
C MET A 154 1.20 4.97 15.36
N LEU A 155 0.76 5.33 14.15
CA LEU A 155 0.31 4.37 13.15
C LEU A 155 1.44 3.37 12.79
N ASN A 156 2.65 3.85 12.60
CA ASN A 156 3.80 2.98 12.33
C ASN A 156 4.10 2.04 13.51
N ARG A 157 4.06 2.53 14.74
CA ARG A 157 4.25 1.70 15.94
C ARG A 157 3.16 0.64 16.09
N LEU A 158 1.91 1.00 15.81
CA LEU A 158 0.80 0.06 15.89
C LEU A 158 0.90 -1.02 14.80
N THR A 159 1.39 -0.69 13.60
CA THR A 159 1.66 -1.72 12.58
C THR A 159 2.82 -2.65 12.96
N GLU A 160 3.80 -2.17 13.75
CA GLU A 160 4.85 -3.02 14.31
C GLU A 160 4.31 -4.03 15.34
N THR A 161 3.23 -3.70 16.07
CA THR A 161 2.60 -4.63 17.02
C THR A 161 2.00 -5.85 16.34
N ALA A 162 1.72 -5.78 15.02
CA ALA A 162 1.30 -6.96 14.25
C ALA A 162 2.36 -8.07 14.16
N LYS A 163 3.60 -7.78 14.53
CA LYS A 163 4.68 -8.79 14.65
C LYS A 163 4.64 -9.57 15.98
N ASP A 164 3.90 -9.05 16.95
CA ASP A 164 3.71 -9.71 18.26
C ASP A 164 2.70 -10.86 18.10
N ARG A 165 3.21 -12.09 18.25
CA ARG A 165 2.41 -13.31 18.09
C ARG A 165 1.38 -13.48 19.18
N ASP A 166 1.70 -13.07 20.41
CA ASP A 166 0.80 -13.23 21.55
C ASP A 166 -0.36 -12.25 21.45
N LEU A 167 -0.07 -10.99 21.04
CA LEU A 167 -1.11 -10.02 20.73
C LEU A 167 -1.99 -10.49 19.56
N MET A 168 -1.39 -10.97 18.48
CA MET A 168 -2.13 -11.44 17.31
C MET A 168 -3.01 -12.66 17.59
N ALA A 169 -2.65 -13.50 18.57
CA ALA A 169 -3.46 -14.64 18.99
C ALA A 169 -4.79 -14.25 19.67
N LEU A 170 -4.93 -12.98 20.11
CA LEU A 170 -6.17 -12.45 20.68
C LEU A 170 -7.23 -12.12 19.62
N TYR A 171 -6.83 -12.02 18.34
CA TYR A 171 -7.70 -11.62 17.25
C TYR A 171 -8.05 -12.78 16.33
N PRO A 172 -9.33 -12.90 15.90
CA PRO A 172 -9.76 -13.95 15.00
C PRO A 172 -9.13 -13.83 13.60
N SER A 173 -8.68 -12.62 13.21
CA SER A 173 -8.00 -12.37 11.95
C SER A 173 -7.16 -11.11 12.02
N PHE A 174 -6.19 -11.00 11.11
CA PHE A 174 -5.40 -9.77 10.92
C PHE A 174 -6.26 -8.55 10.57
N GLN A 175 -7.34 -8.75 9.82
CA GLN A 175 -8.28 -7.70 9.44
C GLN A 175 -8.99 -7.12 10.68
N THR A 176 -9.40 -7.96 11.63
CA THR A 176 -10.03 -7.50 12.88
C THR A 176 -9.09 -6.62 13.69
N PHE A 177 -7.83 -7.01 13.79
CA PHE A 177 -6.77 -6.23 14.44
C PHE A 177 -6.55 -4.87 13.74
N VAL A 178 -6.41 -4.85 12.40
CA VAL A 178 -6.23 -3.62 11.63
C VAL A 178 -7.42 -2.69 11.80
N LYS A 179 -8.64 -3.23 11.77
CA LYS A 179 -9.87 -2.46 11.97
C LYS A 179 -9.85 -1.75 13.32
N GLU A 180 -9.57 -2.47 14.41
CA GLU A 180 -9.53 -1.92 15.77
C GLU A 180 -8.48 -0.79 15.90
N ILE A 181 -7.28 -0.98 15.36
CA ILE A 181 -6.24 0.05 15.33
C ILE A 181 -6.72 1.30 14.58
N MET A 182 -7.31 1.12 13.41
CA MET A 182 -7.77 2.25 12.60
C MET A 182 -8.91 3.00 13.29
N GLU A 183 -9.89 2.29 13.85
CA GLU A 183 -10.97 2.89 14.60
C GLU A 183 -10.43 3.67 15.82
N PHE A 184 -9.53 3.07 16.60
CA PHE A 184 -8.91 3.73 17.75
C PHE A 184 -8.19 5.03 17.36
N LEU A 185 -7.39 5.01 16.28
CA LEU A 185 -6.65 6.19 15.83
C LEU A 185 -7.58 7.27 15.29
N PHE A 186 -8.51 6.91 14.42
CA PHE A 186 -9.34 7.89 13.74
C PHE A 186 -10.38 8.53 14.68
N TYR A 187 -11.04 7.75 15.53
CA TYR A 187 -11.98 8.31 16.49
C TYR A 187 -11.31 9.18 17.56
N GLY A 188 -10.06 8.87 17.92
CA GLY A 188 -9.25 9.75 18.79
C GLY A 188 -8.85 11.08 18.13
N MET A 189 -8.98 11.21 16.81
CA MET A 189 -8.63 12.42 16.06
C MET A 189 -9.81 13.35 15.80
N LEU A 190 -11.05 12.89 15.97
CA LEU A 190 -12.23 13.69 15.66
C LEU A 190 -12.43 14.82 16.67
N PRO A 191 -12.92 16.01 16.23
CA PRO A 191 -13.32 17.09 17.13
C PRO A 191 -14.47 16.62 18.04
N GLY A 192 -14.42 16.90 19.33
CA GLY A 192 -15.52 16.62 20.27
C GLY A 192 -15.42 15.31 21.05
N ALA A 193 -14.34 14.53 20.93
CA ALA A 193 -14.07 13.36 21.79
C ALA A 193 -13.70 13.75 23.26
N ARG A 194 -13.80 15.02 23.62
CA ARG A 194 -13.72 15.49 25.00
C ARG A 194 -15.13 15.86 25.47
N ALA A 195 -15.83 14.90 26.08
CA ALA A 195 -16.91 15.21 27.02
C ALA A 195 -16.30 15.66 28.34
#